data_940854c410470f1ac68fbfe72360bca9
#
_entry.id   940854c410470f1ac68fbfe72360bca9
#
_cell.length_a   1.000
_cell.length_b   1.000
_cell.length_c   1.000
_cell.angle_alpha   90.00
_cell.angle_beta   90.00
_cell.angle_gamma   90.00
#
_symmetry.space_group_name_H-M   'P 1'
#
loop_
_entity.id
_entity.type
_entity.pdbx_description
1 polymer ?
#
loop_
_entity_poly.entity_id
_entity_poly.type
_entity_poly.pdbx_seq_one_letter_code
_entity_poly.pdbx_strand_id
1 'polypeptide(L)'
;SGLLLLISFAVHNLPMGITLGASQEKEFTISLLQTLLFHSIPEGIILFTPLIMAGINVFLGFLITLIISSPVLLGVYIGGVLGFNHQYFSAFLISITIGIILMVTVSEILYPALLKSSPLKIITFTLIGFGIIGLYIKLF
;
A
#
# COMPACT_ATOMS: atom_id res chain seq x y z
N SER A 1 2.23 -8.18 16.20
CA SER A 1 2.60 -8.14 14.82
C SER A 1 1.42 -8.04 13.86
N GLY A 2 0.46 -8.96 13.75
CA GLY A 2 -0.65 -8.84 12.82
C GLY A 2 -1.50 -7.56 12.97
N LEU A 3 -1.80 -7.15 14.19
CA LEU A 3 -2.53 -5.91 14.47
C LEU A 3 -1.76 -4.67 14.00
N LEU A 4 -0.44 -4.66 14.20
CA LEU A 4 0.43 -3.55 13.77
C LEU A 4 0.43 -3.43 12.25
N LEU A 5 0.46 -4.54 11.54
CA LEU A 5 0.36 -4.60 10.09
C LEU A 5 -0.98 -4.03 9.61
N LEU A 6 -2.11 -4.44 10.21
CA LEU A 6 -3.44 -3.91 9.88
C LEU A 6 -3.54 -2.39 10.08
N ILE A 7 -3.05 -1.90 11.23
CA ILE A 7 -3.04 -0.45 11.54
C ILE A 7 -2.16 0.31 10.55
N SER A 8 -0.98 -0.21 10.23
CA SER A 8 -0.06 0.44 9.30
C SER A 8 -0.66 0.56 7.91
N PHE A 9 -1.35 -0.46 7.43
CA PHE A 9 -2.05 -0.39 6.15
C PHE A 9 -3.22 0.60 6.16
N ALA A 10 -3.97 0.69 7.24
CA ALA A 10 -5.01 1.70 7.37
C ALA A 10 -4.43 3.13 7.40
N VAL A 11 -3.31 3.33 8.12
CA VAL A 11 -2.69 4.65 8.30
C VAL A 11 -2.06 5.17 7.01
N HIS A 12 -1.34 4.34 6.23
CA HIS A 12 -0.71 4.84 5.00
C HIS A 12 -1.71 5.06 3.85
N ASN A 13 -2.85 4.40 3.87
CA ASN A 13 -3.91 4.58 2.87
C ASN A 13 -4.55 5.97 2.95
N LEU A 14 -4.62 6.58 4.14
CA LEU A 14 -5.24 7.89 4.32
C LEU A 14 -4.47 9.02 3.60
N PRO A 15 -3.15 9.21 3.78
CA PRO A 15 -2.37 10.23 3.07
C PRO A 15 -2.42 10.06 1.55
N MET A 16 -2.38 8.82 1.07
CA MET A 16 -2.49 8.53 -0.36
C MET A 16 -3.86 8.94 -0.91
N GLY A 17 -4.94 8.64 -0.19
CA GLY A 17 -6.28 9.10 -0.53
C GLY A 17 -6.37 10.63 -0.57
N ILE A 18 -5.83 11.34 0.42
CA ILE A 18 -5.82 12.81 0.47
C ILE A 18 -5.09 13.37 -0.76
N THR A 19 -3.92 12.83 -1.10
CA THR A 19 -3.17 13.26 -2.29
C THR A 19 -3.96 13.06 -3.56
N LEU A 20 -4.63 11.91 -3.69
CA LEU A 20 -5.47 11.59 -4.84
C LEU A 20 -6.67 12.54 -4.96
N GLY A 21 -7.37 12.82 -3.86
CA GLY A 21 -8.52 13.72 -3.83
C GLY A 21 -8.17 15.18 -4.04
N ALA A 22 -6.98 15.60 -3.62
CA ALA A 22 -6.49 16.97 -3.80
C ALA A 22 -5.91 17.23 -5.20
N SER A 23 -5.62 16.17 -5.97
CA SER A 23 -4.99 16.29 -7.28
C SER A 23 -5.96 16.87 -8.31
N GLN A 24 -5.52 17.92 -8.99
CA GLN A 24 -6.24 18.56 -10.10
C GLN A 24 -5.64 18.23 -11.47
N GLU A 25 -4.43 17.71 -11.49
CA GLU A 25 -3.72 17.33 -12.69
C GLU A 25 -4.09 15.90 -13.10
N LYS A 26 -4.67 15.76 -14.29
CA LYS A 26 -5.21 14.48 -14.77
C LYS A 26 -4.13 13.40 -14.91
N GLU A 27 -2.96 13.74 -15.45
CA GLU A 27 -1.87 12.78 -15.65
C GLU A 27 -1.33 12.27 -14.33
N PHE A 28 -1.13 13.18 -13.36
CA PHE A 28 -0.69 12.84 -12.01
C PHE A 28 -1.73 11.96 -11.30
N THR A 29 -3.03 12.29 -11.42
CA THR A 29 -4.14 11.50 -10.85
C THR A 29 -4.15 10.08 -11.40
N ILE A 30 -3.99 9.93 -12.72
CA ILE A 30 -3.95 8.61 -13.37
C ILE A 30 -2.73 7.80 -12.87
N SER A 31 -1.56 8.42 -12.80
CA SER A 31 -0.35 7.77 -12.28
C SER A 31 -0.49 7.32 -10.83
N LEU A 32 -1.12 8.15 -9.98
CA LEU A 32 -1.42 7.79 -8.59
C LEU A 32 -2.41 6.62 -8.50
N LEU A 33 -3.48 6.63 -9.32
CA LEU A 33 -4.45 5.54 -9.36
C LEU A 33 -3.81 4.22 -9.81
N GLN A 34 -2.97 4.26 -10.83
CA GLN A 34 -2.23 3.08 -11.29
C GLN A 34 -1.32 2.55 -10.19
N THR A 35 -0.56 3.44 -9.54
CA THR A 35 0.30 3.08 -8.42
C THR A 35 -0.50 2.47 -7.28
N LEU A 36 -1.63 3.08 -6.90
CA LEU A 36 -2.55 2.58 -5.88
C LEU A 36 -3.05 1.17 -6.22
N LEU A 37 -3.47 0.95 -7.46
CA LEU A 37 -3.97 -0.36 -7.91
C LEU A 37 -2.88 -1.44 -7.80
N PHE A 38 -1.68 -1.15 -8.30
CA PHE A 38 -0.60 -2.14 -8.35
C PHE A 38 -0.04 -2.52 -6.99
N HIS A 39 0.07 -1.59 -6.05
CA HIS A 39 0.54 -1.96 -4.72
C HIS A 39 -0.57 -2.52 -3.82
N SER A 40 -1.84 -2.19 -4.07
CA SER A 40 -2.97 -2.76 -3.31
C SER A 40 -3.17 -4.26 -3.56
N ILE A 41 -2.77 -4.79 -4.72
CA ILE A 41 -2.86 -6.23 -5.00
C ILE A 41 -1.97 -7.05 -4.04
N PRO A 42 -0.64 -6.82 -3.98
CA PRO A 42 0.21 -7.54 -3.03
C PRO A 42 -0.16 -7.26 -1.56
N GLU A 43 -0.59 -6.04 -1.23
CA GLU A 43 -1.09 -5.72 0.10
C GLU A 43 -2.30 -6.56 0.49
N GLY A 44 -3.27 -6.70 -0.40
CA GLY A 44 -4.44 -7.53 -0.19
C GLY A 44 -4.05 -8.99 0.09
N ILE A 45 -3.08 -9.54 -0.64
CA ILE A 45 -2.57 -10.90 -0.43
C ILE A 45 -1.91 -11.02 0.96
N ILE A 46 -1.09 -10.05 1.34
CA ILE A 46 -0.37 -10.03 2.62
C ILE A 46 -1.35 -9.92 3.80
N LEU A 47 -2.42 -9.14 3.67
CA LEU A 47 -3.46 -8.99 4.68
C LEU A 47 -4.36 -10.23 4.77
N PHE A 48 -4.81 -10.72 3.62
CA PHE A 48 -5.82 -11.78 3.55
C PHE A 48 -5.26 -13.15 3.95
N THR A 49 -4.04 -13.46 3.55
CA THR A 49 -3.42 -14.76 3.80
C THR A 49 -3.35 -15.11 5.30
N PRO A 50 -2.82 -14.27 6.20
CA PRO A 50 -2.79 -14.56 7.63
C PRO A 50 -4.19 -14.70 8.27
N LEU A 51 -5.18 -13.95 7.78
CA LEU A 51 -6.56 -14.04 8.26
C LEU A 51 -7.15 -15.43 7.98
N ILE A 52 -6.98 -15.92 6.75
CA ILE A 52 -7.43 -17.26 6.38
C ILE A 52 -6.68 -18.35 7.15
N MET A 53 -5.36 -18.20 7.31
CA MET A 53 -4.54 -19.14 8.10
C MET A 53 -4.94 -19.15 9.59
N ALA A 54 -5.46 -18.05 10.12
CA ALA A 54 -6.02 -17.97 11.47
C ALA A 54 -7.44 -18.59 11.59
N GLY A 55 -7.99 -19.16 10.53
CA GLY A 55 -9.32 -19.78 10.52
C GLY A 55 -10.47 -18.80 10.33
N ILE A 56 -10.20 -17.57 9.96
CA ILE A 56 -11.24 -16.59 9.63
C ILE A 56 -11.85 -17.00 8.28
N ASN A 57 -13.19 -17.04 8.21
CA ASN A 57 -13.85 -17.38 6.96
C ASN A 57 -13.58 -16.31 5.87
N VAL A 58 -13.65 -16.73 4.62
CA VAL A 58 -13.32 -15.90 3.44
C VAL A 58 -14.16 -14.62 3.41
N PHE A 59 -15.45 -14.70 3.73
CA PHE A 59 -16.34 -13.53 3.72
C PHE A 59 -15.97 -12.51 4.80
N LEU A 60 -15.69 -12.95 6.02
CA LEU A 60 -15.26 -12.08 7.11
C LEU A 60 -13.87 -11.48 6.81
N GLY A 61 -12.95 -12.27 6.26
CA GLY A 61 -11.65 -11.78 5.80
C GLY A 61 -11.78 -10.67 4.76
N PHE A 62 -12.69 -10.83 3.79
CA PHE A 62 -13.01 -9.80 2.80
C PHE A 62 -13.56 -8.52 3.44
N LEU A 63 -14.49 -8.63 4.38
CA LEU A 63 -15.03 -7.47 5.10
C LEU A 63 -13.95 -6.72 5.90
N ILE A 64 -13.07 -7.44 6.58
CA ILE A 64 -11.94 -6.84 7.32
C ILE A 64 -11.03 -6.08 6.35
N THR A 65 -10.69 -6.68 5.22
CA THR A 65 -9.85 -6.04 4.20
C THR A 65 -10.51 -4.76 3.64
N LEU A 66 -11.82 -4.78 3.38
CA LEU A 66 -12.58 -3.60 2.96
C LEU A 66 -12.52 -2.46 4.01
N ILE A 67 -12.70 -2.79 5.29
CA ILE A 67 -12.63 -1.81 6.39
C ILE A 67 -11.23 -1.18 6.45
N ILE A 68 -10.18 -1.99 6.33
CA ILE A 68 -8.79 -1.52 6.38
C ILE A 68 -8.45 -0.64 5.17
N SER A 69 -9.04 -0.90 4.02
CA SER A 69 -8.86 -0.10 2.80
C SER A 69 -9.71 1.19 2.78
N SER A 70 -10.76 1.27 3.61
CA SER A 70 -11.69 2.42 3.62
C SER A 70 -11.05 3.79 3.90
N PRO A 71 -9.92 3.93 4.64
CA PRO A 71 -9.25 5.22 4.82
C PRO A 71 -8.84 5.91 3.50
N VAL A 72 -8.62 5.16 2.41
CA VAL A 72 -8.40 5.77 1.09
C VAL A 72 -9.59 6.64 0.68
N LEU A 73 -10.82 6.12 0.82
CA LEU A 73 -12.04 6.85 0.45
C LEU A 73 -12.24 8.11 1.32
N LEU A 74 -11.98 7.98 2.63
CA LEU A 74 -11.99 9.13 3.54
C LEU A 74 -10.94 10.17 3.13
N GLY A 75 -9.75 9.71 2.78
CA GLY A 75 -8.67 10.57 2.28
C GLY A 75 -9.08 11.31 1.01
N VAL A 76 -9.64 10.62 0.02
CA VAL A 76 -10.12 11.23 -1.23
C VAL A 76 -11.17 12.31 -0.95
N TYR A 77 -12.11 12.02 -0.07
CA TYR A 77 -13.13 13.00 0.34
C TYR A 77 -12.49 14.24 0.99
N ILE A 78 -11.61 14.03 1.98
CA ILE A 78 -10.89 15.10 2.69
C ILE A 78 -10.06 15.94 1.71
N GLY A 79 -9.28 15.29 0.84
CA GLY A 79 -8.44 15.97 -0.17
C GLY A 79 -9.26 16.79 -1.14
N GLY A 80 -10.39 16.26 -1.60
CA GLY A 80 -11.29 16.96 -2.52
C GLY A 80 -11.99 18.16 -1.89
N VAL A 81 -12.41 18.06 -0.61
CA VAL A 81 -13.10 19.16 0.09
C VAL A 81 -12.13 20.26 0.53
N LEU A 82 -10.97 19.89 1.06
CA LEU A 82 -10.00 20.85 1.60
C LEU A 82 -9.14 21.52 0.50
N GLY A 83 -9.13 20.96 -0.71
CA GLY A 83 -8.47 21.57 -1.86
C GLY A 83 -6.99 21.85 -1.63
N PHE A 84 -6.26 20.97 -0.92
CA PHE A 84 -4.83 21.09 -0.64
C PHE A 84 -3.99 21.04 -1.93
N ASN A 85 -4.16 22.00 -2.81
CA ASN A 85 -3.47 22.07 -4.09
C ASN A 85 -2.05 22.65 -3.96
N HIS A 86 -1.34 22.28 -2.90
CA HIS A 86 0.02 22.69 -2.67
C HIS A 86 0.97 21.53 -2.96
N GLN A 87 1.84 21.70 -3.96
CA GLN A 87 2.82 20.69 -4.38
C GLN A 87 3.66 20.16 -3.19
N TYR A 88 4.07 21.03 -2.29
CA TYR A 88 4.84 20.64 -1.10
C TYR A 88 4.04 19.78 -0.13
N PHE A 89 2.73 20.03 0.01
CA PHE A 89 1.87 19.24 0.87
C PHE A 89 1.65 17.83 0.31
N SER A 90 1.41 17.71 -0.99
CA SER A 90 1.32 16.41 -1.66
C SER A 90 2.61 15.62 -1.55
N ALA A 91 3.77 16.27 -1.78
CA ALA A 91 5.07 15.63 -1.61
C ALA A 91 5.31 15.15 -0.17
N PHE A 92 4.90 15.93 0.82
CA PHE A 92 4.97 15.54 2.24
C PHE A 92 4.12 14.31 2.53
N LEU A 93 2.86 14.27 2.08
CA LEU A 93 1.97 13.12 2.26
C LEU A 93 2.51 11.86 1.58
N ILE A 94 3.00 11.97 0.35
CA ILE A 94 3.61 10.86 -0.38
C ILE A 94 4.85 10.35 0.37
N SER A 95 5.68 11.25 0.89
CA SER A 95 6.89 10.87 1.64
C SER A 95 6.55 10.11 2.93
N ILE A 96 5.52 10.52 3.65
CA ILE A 96 5.01 9.79 4.83
C ILE A 96 4.54 8.39 4.40
N THR A 97 3.75 8.30 3.34
CA THR A 97 3.24 7.03 2.81
C THR A 97 4.38 6.07 2.47
N ILE A 98 5.38 6.55 1.73
CA ILE A 98 6.58 5.75 1.37
C ILE A 98 7.32 5.29 2.64
N GLY A 99 7.50 6.17 3.61
CA GLY A 99 8.16 5.85 4.88
C GLY A 99 7.44 4.74 5.65
N ILE A 100 6.11 4.81 5.74
CA ILE A 100 5.29 3.78 6.41
C ILE A 100 5.39 2.44 5.67
N ILE A 101 5.21 2.45 4.34
CA ILE A 101 5.30 1.23 3.52
C ILE A 101 6.68 0.59 3.64
N LEU A 102 7.75 1.38 3.58
CA LEU A 102 9.12 0.88 3.72
C LEU A 102 9.34 0.25 5.10
N MET A 103 8.92 0.92 6.16
CA MET A 103 9.04 0.40 7.54
C MET A 103 8.29 -0.92 7.69
N VAL A 104 7.04 -1.00 7.22
CA VAL A 104 6.23 -2.22 7.29
C VAL A 104 6.85 -3.34 6.45
N THR A 105 7.30 -3.04 5.24
CA THR A 105 7.96 -4.02 4.38
C THR A 105 9.19 -4.63 5.05
N VAL A 106 10.00 -3.81 5.68
CA VAL A 106 11.21 -4.30 6.37
C VAL A 106 10.84 -5.06 7.63
N SER A 107 9.98 -4.51 8.51
CA SER A 107 9.74 -5.08 9.84
C SER A 107 8.78 -6.27 9.82
N GLU A 108 7.75 -6.25 8.99
CA GLU A 108 6.68 -7.25 9.04
C GLU A 108 6.77 -8.29 7.91
N ILE A 109 7.48 -7.99 6.82
CA ILE A 109 7.60 -8.90 5.67
C ILE A 109 9.03 -9.42 5.54
N LEU A 110 10.00 -8.54 5.34
CA LEU A 110 11.37 -8.93 5.03
C LEU A 110 12.05 -9.60 6.22
N TYR A 111 11.98 -9.00 7.40
CA TYR A 111 12.64 -9.54 8.60
C TYR A 111 12.09 -10.92 8.98
N PRO A 112 10.78 -11.17 9.09
CA PRO A 112 10.25 -12.52 9.32
C PRO A 112 10.57 -13.51 8.21
N ALA A 113 10.62 -13.07 6.95
CA ALA A 113 10.99 -13.92 5.83
C ALA A 113 12.45 -14.39 5.94
N LEU A 114 13.39 -13.49 6.32
CA LEU A 114 14.80 -13.80 6.52
C LEU A 114 15.02 -14.84 7.63
N LEU A 115 14.15 -14.85 8.65
CA LEU A 115 14.23 -15.84 9.72
C LEU A 115 13.71 -17.24 9.31
N LYS A 116 12.83 -17.32 8.30
CA LYS A 116 12.13 -18.55 7.91
C LYS A 116 12.58 -19.13 6.57
N SER A 117 13.30 -18.37 5.76
CA SER A 117 13.67 -18.75 4.39
C SER A 117 15.16 -18.49 4.11
N SER A 118 15.71 -19.19 3.10
CA SER A 118 17.09 -18.93 2.72
C SER A 118 17.23 -17.53 2.09
N PRO A 119 18.31 -16.80 2.40
CA PRO A 119 18.57 -15.47 1.85
C PRO A 119 18.54 -15.42 0.31
N LEU A 120 19.03 -16.48 -0.35
CA LEU A 120 19.04 -16.59 -1.79
C LEU A 120 17.62 -16.55 -2.39
N LYS A 121 16.66 -17.28 -1.79
CA LYS A 121 15.26 -17.25 -2.24
C LYS A 121 14.66 -15.86 -2.11
N ILE A 122 14.91 -15.19 -0.99
CA ILE A 122 14.39 -13.83 -0.75
C ILE A 122 14.96 -12.86 -1.78
N ILE A 123 16.27 -12.85 -2.00
CA ILE A 123 16.92 -12.01 -3.00
C ILE A 123 16.35 -12.28 -4.40
N THR A 124 16.17 -13.54 -4.77
CA THR A 124 15.64 -13.91 -6.08
C THR A 124 14.23 -13.37 -6.28
N PHE A 125 13.31 -13.59 -5.31
CA PHE A 125 11.94 -13.08 -5.42
C PHE A 125 11.87 -11.55 -5.39
N THR A 126 12.72 -10.90 -4.60
CA THR A 126 12.83 -9.44 -4.58
C THR A 126 13.27 -8.89 -5.94
N LEU A 127 14.30 -9.48 -6.55
CA LEU A 127 14.78 -9.08 -7.88
C LEU A 127 13.73 -9.32 -8.96
N ILE A 128 12.99 -10.42 -8.89
CA ILE A 128 11.86 -10.67 -9.80
C ILE A 128 10.80 -9.59 -9.67
N GLY A 129 10.41 -9.23 -8.44
CA GLY A 129 9.43 -8.16 -8.18
C GLY A 129 9.89 -6.82 -8.74
N PHE A 130 11.14 -6.42 -8.45
CA PHE A 130 11.73 -5.21 -9.03
C PHE A 130 11.78 -5.24 -10.55
N GLY A 131 12.13 -6.40 -11.14
CA GLY A 131 12.17 -6.57 -12.60
C GLY A 131 10.80 -6.40 -13.25
N ILE A 132 9.74 -6.97 -12.66
CA ILE A 132 8.36 -6.85 -13.16
C ILE A 132 7.91 -5.38 -13.14
N ILE A 133 8.09 -4.68 -12.00
CA ILE A 133 7.69 -3.28 -11.88
C ILE A 133 8.55 -2.37 -12.77
N GLY A 134 9.87 -2.60 -12.83
CA GLY A 134 10.76 -1.84 -13.72
C GLY A 134 10.42 -2.00 -15.18
N LEU A 135 10.04 -3.22 -15.60
CA LEU A 135 9.59 -3.47 -16.97
C LEU A 135 8.24 -2.75 -17.25
N TYR A 136 7.32 -2.80 -16.29
CA TYR A 136 6.03 -2.08 -16.40
C TYR A 136 6.25 -0.57 -16.60
N ILE A 137 7.04 0.08 -15.73
CA ILE A 137 7.32 1.54 -15.83
C ILE A 137 7.98 1.91 -17.15
N LYS A 138 8.77 0.99 -17.76
CA LYS A 138 9.42 1.26 -19.04
C LYS A 138 8.47 1.12 -20.24
N LEU A 139 7.43 0.30 -20.14
CA LEU A 139 6.50 -0.01 -21.24
C LEU A 139 5.29 0.92 -21.27
N PHE A 140 4.92 1.51 -20.15
CA PHE A 140 3.74 2.36 -19.96
C PHE A 140 4.09 3.70 -19.32
#